data_c9948ca08bd3e6f2dd8ae8148c9804b7
#
_entry.id   c9948ca08bd3e6f2dd8ae8148c9804b7
#
_cell.length_a   1.000
_cell.length_b   1.000
_cell.length_c   1.000
_cell.angle_alpha   90.00
_cell.angle_beta   90.00
_cell.angle_gamma   90.00
#
_symmetry.space_group_name_H-M   'P 1'
#
loop_
_entity.id
_entity.type
_entity.pdbx_description
1 polymer ?
#
loop_
_entity_poly.entity_id
_entity_poly.type
_entity_poly.pdbx_seq_one_letter_code
_entity_poly.pdbx_strand_id
1 'polypeptide(L)'
;GTPTYSNRFGGDIAGVEKHISYLKSLGVNAVYFTPIFKSPSNHRYEADDYLVVDSEFGTNAEFKKLTADFKANGIETILDFAFNHTSYRTAAFKDIVAKGSDSQFKNWYFPKTYPVIPDDPKTYEAWYGFGSMPKLNTVNPATTDYLLNVSKYWIKDIGVTGMRLDVANEVDQNFWRTMRPYVKSLNPNTWIVGEIWGDGNPWLHGDQFDSVMNYQFREAALRFVAHKTEDGNQFAENLMRVHHSYLPQVSRNMMNLLSSHDTPRFLTECGGDHELAKLGAAIQFTWIGEPSIYYGEELGMEGGKDPENRRGMDWSKATIDNDILNCYRKLIQVRHRTDAFSTGKANFLYSDKDGGVFSREGKKDGALVFFNRTNQTKQFNISVPVQIQKLANRGLLDSFTGVAYASPARPIHVNVKPKSFAILVTNSSSNSSLSSQVGKTITKVGRGSVQRRANLTNRSLLIK
;
A
#
# COMPACT_ATOMS: atom_id res chain seq x y z
N GLY A 1 5.53 -27.29 3.10
CA GLY A 1 6.96 -27.17 2.72
C GLY A 1 7.37 -25.75 2.46
N THR A 2 8.67 -25.49 2.30
CA THR A 2 9.20 -24.19 1.93
C THR A 2 8.80 -23.88 0.48
N PRO A 3 8.25 -22.69 0.17
CA PRO A 3 7.93 -22.30 -1.20
C PRO A 3 9.16 -22.27 -2.10
N THR A 4 8.96 -22.53 -3.38
CA THR A 4 9.96 -22.41 -4.44
C THR A 4 9.51 -21.36 -5.46
N TYR A 5 10.41 -20.86 -6.27
CA TYR A 5 10.10 -19.87 -7.33
C TYR A 5 9.10 -20.37 -8.39
N SER A 6 8.87 -21.69 -8.47
CA SER A 6 7.91 -22.28 -9.40
C SER A 6 6.55 -22.61 -8.79
N ASN A 7 6.38 -22.41 -7.48
CA ASN A 7 5.11 -22.74 -6.82
C ASN A 7 3.97 -21.85 -7.31
N ARG A 8 2.81 -22.48 -7.48
CA ARG A 8 1.52 -21.85 -7.73
C ARG A 8 0.57 -22.26 -6.61
N PHE A 9 -0.04 -21.28 -5.95
CA PHE A 9 -0.89 -21.51 -4.79
C PHE A 9 -2.38 -21.55 -5.13
N GLY A 10 -2.73 -21.36 -6.41
CA GLY A 10 -4.10 -21.49 -6.91
C GLY A 10 -5.03 -20.33 -6.53
N GLY A 11 -4.50 -19.18 -6.13
CA GLY A 11 -5.32 -17.98 -5.96
C GLY A 11 -5.84 -17.49 -7.33
N ASP A 12 -7.13 -17.14 -7.38
CA ASP A 12 -7.82 -16.72 -8.59
C ASP A 12 -8.84 -15.59 -8.33
N ILE A 13 -9.39 -15.04 -9.40
CA ILE A 13 -10.42 -13.99 -9.35
C ILE A 13 -11.66 -14.47 -8.60
N ALA A 14 -12.09 -15.71 -8.82
CA ALA A 14 -13.24 -16.29 -8.15
C ALA A 14 -13.02 -16.43 -6.62
N GLY A 15 -11.80 -16.76 -6.22
CA GLY A 15 -11.38 -16.79 -4.81
C GLY A 15 -11.44 -15.42 -4.17
N VAL A 16 -10.95 -14.39 -4.84
CA VAL A 16 -11.04 -13.00 -4.37
C VAL A 16 -12.49 -12.55 -4.23
N GLU A 17 -13.34 -12.86 -5.22
CA GLU A 17 -14.76 -12.51 -5.20
C GLU A 17 -15.48 -13.12 -3.98
N LYS A 18 -15.20 -14.37 -3.63
CA LYS A 18 -15.74 -15.04 -2.44
C LYS A 18 -15.36 -14.33 -1.13
N HIS A 19 -14.23 -13.59 -1.12
CA HIS A 19 -13.70 -12.95 0.08
C HIS A 19 -13.95 -11.44 0.14
N ILE A 20 -14.78 -10.87 -0.73
CA ILE A 20 -15.18 -9.44 -0.66
C ILE A 20 -15.76 -9.08 0.70
N SER A 21 -16.55 -9.97 1.30
CA SER A 21 -17.12 -9.76 2.64
C SER A 21 -16.04 -9.68 3.73
N TYR A 22 -14.98 -10.47 3.62
CA TYR A 22 -13.82 -10.38 4.52
C TYR A 22 -13.11 -9.04 4.37
N LEU A 23 -12.77 -8.63 3.15
CA LEU A 23 -12.14 -7.34 2.85
C LEU A 23 -12.96 -6.16 3.39
N LYS A 24 -14.28 -6.21 3.20
CA LYS A 24 -15.21 -5.22 3.73
C LYS A 24 -15.25 -5.23 5.26
N SER A 25 -15.26 -6.40 5.90
CA SER A 25 -15.27 -6.55 7.35
C SER A 25 -13.94 -6.10 7.99
N LEU A 26 -12.84 -6.25 7.28
CA LEU A 26 -11.54 -5.71 7.68
C LEU A 26 -11.54 -4.18 7.58
N GLY A 27 -12.33 -3.61 6.67
CA GLY A 27 -12.50 -2.16 6.50
C GLY A 27 -11.57 -1.54 5.46
N VAL A 28 -10.97 -2.35 4.59
CA VAL A 28 -10.14 -1.83 3.49
C VAL A 28 -11.01 -1.19 2.41
N ASN A 29 -10.48 -0.18 1.75
CA ASN A 29 -11.18 0.57 0.70
C ASN A 29 -10.44 0.55 -0.65
N ALA A 30 -9.33 -0.16 -0.75
CA ALA A 30 -8.66 -0.46 -2.02
C ALA A 30 -7.95 -1.81 -1.95
N VAL A 31 -7.88 -2.50 -3.09
CA VAL A 31 -7.07 -3.71 -3.29
C VAL A 31 -6.10 -3.46 -4.43
N TYR A 32 -4.82 -3.72 -4.17
CA TYR A 32 -3.76 -3.67 -5.14
C TYR A 32 -3.39 -5.09 -5.57
N PHE A 33 -3.54 -5.39 -6.85
CA PHE A 33 -3.13 -6.65 -7.46
C PHE A 33 -1.74 -6.54 -8.06
N THR A 34 -0.86 -7.49 -7.76
CA THR A 34 0.35 -7.75 -8.57
C THR A 34 -0.08 -8.12 -10.00
N PRO A 35 0.85 -8.20 -10.98
CA PRO A 35 0.44 -8.40 -12.37
C PRO A 35 -0.44 -9.65 -12.55
N ILE A 36 -1.53 -9.50 -13.29
CA ILE A 36 -2.48 -10.57 -13.61
C ILE A 36 -2.47 -10.95 -15.10
N PHE A 37 -1.56 -10.37 -15.86
CA PHE A 37 -1.48 -10.53 -17.31
C PHE A 37 -0.95 -11.91 -17.69
N LYS A 38 -1.33 -12.36 -18.90
CA LYS A 38 -0.78 -13.58 -19.50
C LYS A 38 0.75 -13.54 -19.52
N SER A 39 1.39 -14.51 -18.89
CA SER A 39 2.83 -14.57 -18.69
C SER A 39 3.33 -16.01 -18.54
N PRO A 40 4.60 -16.30 -18.86
CA PRO A 40 5.18 -17.62 -18.65
C PRO A 40 5.51 -17.91 -17.18
N SER A 41 5.75 -16.88 -16.35
CA SER A 41 6.15 -17.05 -14.95
C SER A 41 4.97 -17.02 -13.99
N ASN A 42 5.19 -17.47 -12.76
CA ASN A 42 4.21 -17.40 -11.70
C ASN A 42 4.04 -15.99 -11.11
N HIS A 43 5.04 -15.10 -11.26
CA HIS A 43 4.99 -13.71 -10.78
C HIS A 43 4.41 -12.73 -11.81
N ARG A 44 4.40 -13.07 -13.08
CA ARG A 44 3.79 -12.37 -14.23
C ARG A 44 4.34 -10.97 -14.51
N TYR A 45 5.53 -10.65 -14.05
CA TYR A 45 6.15 -9.36 -14.35
C TYR A 45 6.61 -9.26 -15.82
N GLU A 46 6.90 -10.38 -16.50
CA GLU A 46 7.11 -10.42 -17.95
C GLU A 46 5.81 -10.82 -18.68
N ALA A 47 5.02 -9.82 -19.07
CA ALA A 47 3.76 -10.06 -19.77
C ALA A 47 3.97 -10.51 -21.23
N ASP A 48 3.32 -11.61 -21.62
CA ASP A 48 3.17 -12.02 -23.02
C ASP A 48 2.16 -11.11 -23.74
N ASP A 49 1.13 -10.65 -23.00
CA ASP A 49 0.09 -9.77 -23.50
C ASP A 49 -0.52 -8.97 -22.34
N TYR A 50 -0.36 -7.65 -22.37
CA TYR A 50 -0.90 -6.75 -21.36
C TYR A 50 -2.44 -6.58 -21.41
N LEU A 51 -3.10 -7.06 -22.46
CA LEU A 51 -4.56 -6.92 -22.60
C LEU A 51 -5.34 -8.19 -22.19
N VAL A 52 -4.64 -9.25 -21.81
CA VAL A 52 -5.25 -10.55 -21.49
C VAL A 52 -4.90 -10.95 -20.06
N VAL A 53 -5.93 -11.23 -19.25
CA VAL A 53 -5.79 -11.86 -17.94
C VAL A 53 -5.22 -13.28 -18.12
N ASP A 54 -4.25 -13.66 -17.30
CA ASP A 54 -3.72 -15.02 -17.32
C ASP A 54 -4.81 -16.04 -16.98
N SER A 55 -4.90 -17.10 -17.76
CA SER A 55 -5.93 -18.12 -17.63
C SER A 55 -5.93 -18.86 -16.27
N GLU A 56 -4.80 -18.82 -15.55
CA GLU A 56 -4.72 -19.38 -14.19
C GLU A 56 -5.50 -18.54 -13.17
N PHE A 57 -5.75 -17.26 -13.47
CA PHE A 57 -6.53 -16.37 -12.61
C PHE A 57 -8.00 -16.26 -13.04
N GLY A 58 -8.29 -16.51 -14.32
CA GLY A 58 -9.61 -16.37 -14.91
C GLY A 58 -9.60 -15.63 -16.23
N THR A 59 -10.60 -14.80 -16.47
CA THR A 59 -10.82 -14.07 -17.73
C THR A 59 -10.93 -12.56 -17.51
N ASN A 60 -10.76 -11.79 -18.60
CA ASN A 60 -11.01 -10.35 -18.59
C ASN A 60 -12.44 -10.00 -18.14
N ALA A 61 -13.43 -10.83 -18.53
CA ALA A 61 -14.82 -10.62 -18.14
C ALA A 61 -15.05 -10.82 -16.63
N GLU A 62 -14.42 -11.83 -16.04
CA GLU A 62 -14.47 -12.08 -14.60
C GLU A 62 -13.76 -10.97 -13.82
N PHE A 63 -12.60 -10.51 -14.28
CA PHE A 63 -11.91 -9.39 -13.63
C PHE A 63 -12.71 -8.09 -13.74
N LYS A 64 -13.35 -7.82 -14.87
CA LYS A 64 -14.26 -6.68 -15.03
C LYS A 64 -15.44 -6.76 -14.05
N LYS A 65 -16.00 -7.95 -13.87
CA LYS A 65 -17.07 -8.18 -12.87
C LYS A 65 -16.55 -7.91 -11.46
N LEU A 66 -15.38 -8.43 -11.11
CA LEU A 66 -14.75 -8.21 -9.80
C LEU A 66 -14.54 -6.71 -9.52
N THR A 67 -14.04 -5.93 -10.49
CA THR A 67 -13.85 -4.47 -10.30
C THR A 67 -15.19 -3.76 -10.07
N ALA A 68 -16.25 -4.19 -10.74
CA ALA A 68 -17.60 -3.65 -10.52
C ALA A 68 -18.13 -4.01 -9.12
N ASP A 69 -17.95 -5.24 -8.68
CA ASP A 69 -18.35 -5.71 -7.35
C ASP A 69 -17.55 -5.02 -6.24
N PHE A 70 -16.26 -4.82 -6.43
CA PHE A 70 -15.43 -4.02 -5.52
C PHE A 70 -15.98 -2.60 -5.39
N LYS A 71 -16.20 -1.92 -6.51
CA LYS A 71 -16.77 -0.58 -6.55
C LYS A 71 -18.13 -0.50 -5.83
N ALA A 72 -19.01 -1.47 -6.05
CA ALA A 72 -20.30 -1.56 -5.36
C ALA A 72 -20.15 -1.72 -3.83
N ASN A 73 -19.03 -2.26 -3.37
CA ASN A 73 -18.69 -2.42 -1.96
C ASN A 73 -17.78 -1.31 -1.40
N GLY A 74 -17.49 -0.26 -2.18
CA GLY A 74 -16.64 0.86 -1.77
C GLY A 74 -15.15 0.54 -1.77
N ILE A 75 -14.74 -0.45 -2.56
CA ILE A 75 -13.34 -0.89 -2.71
C ILE A 75 -12.84 -0.47 -4.08
N GLU A 76 -11.72 0.24 -4.13
CA GLU A 76 -11.02 0.63 -5.35
C GLU A 76 -10.10 -0.50 -5.83
N THR A 77 -9.86 -0.56 -7.13
CA THR A 77 -9.00 -1.59 -7.76
C THR A 77 -7.73 -0.94 -8.29
N ILE A 78 -6.58 -1.37 -7.79
CA ILE A 78 -5.26 -0.93 -8.26
C ILE A 78 -4.58 -2.13 -8.91
N LEU A 79 -4.02 -1.94 -10.11
CA LEU A 79 -3.36 -2.99 -10.88
C LEU A 79 -1.90 -2.62 -11.14
N ASP A 80 -1.04 -3.62 -11.11
CA ASP A 80 0.40 -3.50 -11.35
C ASP A 80 0.74 -3.58 -12.85
N PHE A 81 1.60 -2.68 -13.31
CA PHE A 81 2.06 -2.62 -14.70
C PHE A 81 3.58 -2.52 -14.77
N ALA A 82 4.21 -3.51 -15.39
CA ALA A 82 5.65 -3.53 -15.64
C ALA A 82 5.99 -2.92 -17.01
N PHE A 83 5.79 -1.60 -17.17
CA PHE A 83 6.01 -0.93 -18.46
C PHE A 83 7.49 -0.75 -18.85
N ASN A 84 8.42 -1.17 -18.00
CA ASN A 84 9.84 -1.19 -18.29
C ASN A 84 10.22 -2.27 -19.32
N HIS A 85 9.52 -3.40 -19.35
CA HIS A 85 9.86 -4.57 -20.18
C HIS A 85 8.61 -5.39 -20.52
N THR A 86 8.78 -6.37 -21.40
CA THR A 86 7.78 -7.39 -21.71
C THR A 86 8.41 -8.78 -21.62
N SER A 87 7.62 -9.83 -21.84
CA SER A 87 8.18 -11.14 -22.20
C SER A 87 8.74 -11.12 -23.63
N TYR A 88 9.79 -11.89 -23.88
CA TYR A 88 10.26 -12.16 -25.25
C TYR A 88 9.23 -12.95 -26.09
N ARG A 89 8.14 -13.38 -25.47
CA ARG A 89 7.05 -14.10 -26.13
C ARG A 89 5.97 -13.21 -26.72
N THR A 90 6.06 -11.88 -26.53
CA THR A 90 5.12 -10.94 -27.13
C THR A 90 5.13 -11.02 -28.66
N ALA A 91 4.02 -10.68 -29.29
CA ALA A 91 3.93 -10.66 -30.76
C ALA A 91 4.99 -9.72 -31.38
N ALA A 92 5.19 -8.54 -30.77
CA ALA A 92 6.18 -7.56 -31.24
C ALA A 92 7.61 -8.10 -31.17
N PHE A 93 8.00 -8.75 -30.07
CA PHE A 93 9.36 -9.29 -29.95
C PHE A 93 9.60 -10.48 -30.88
N LYS A 94 8.60 -11.37 -31.02
CA LYS A 94 8.65 -12.48 -31.99
C LYS A 94 8.83 -12.01 -33.43
N ASP A 95 8.20 -10.89 -33.79
CA ASP A 95 8.39 -10.31 -35.14
C ASP A 95 9.82 -9.82 -35.35
N ILE A 96 10.47 -9.25 -34.32
CA ILE A 96 11.90 -8.88 -34.39
C ILE A 96 12.79 -10.11 -34.54
N VAL A 97 12.51 -11.18 -33.80
CA VAL A 97 13.24 -12.44 -33.92
C VAL A 97 13.15 -13.02 -35.34
N ALA A 98 11.93 -12.95 -35.91
CA ALA A 98 11.68 -13.52 -37.27
C ALA A 98 12.23 -12.67 -38.41
N LYS A 99 12.17 -11.33 -38.30
CA LYS A 99 12.47 -10.39 -39.40
C LYS A 99 13.76 -9.58 -39.21
N GLY A 100 14.35 -9.64 -38.01
CA GLY A 100 15.55 -8.88 -37.70
C GLY A 100 15.35 -7.37 -37.84
N SER A 101 16.27 -6.74 -38.59
CA SER A 101 16.25 -5.30 -38.88
C SER A 101 15.04 -4.82 -39.71
N ASP A 102 14.33 -5.74 -40.36
CA ASP A 102 13.15 -5.42 -41.19
C ASP A 102 11.85 -5.42 -40.40
N SER A 103 11.90 -5.79 -39.12
CA SER A 103 10.74 -5.75 -38.23
C SER A 103 10.25 -4.30 -38.03
N GLN A 104 8.93 -4.10 -38.14
CA GLN A 104 8.30 -2.82 -37.78
C GLN A 104 8.42 -2.51 -36.28
N PHE A 105 8.65 -3.50 -35.44
CA PHE A 105 8.77 -3.37 -33.97
C PHE A 105 10.24 -3.22 -33.51
N LYS A 106 11.23 -3.18 -34.40
CA LYS A 106 12.65 -3.10 -34.01
C LYS A 106 12.97 -1.94 -33.04
N ASN A 107 12.28 -0.83 -33.18
CA ASN A 107 12.48 0.35 -32.33
C ASN A 107 11.62 0.33 -31.03
N TRP A 108 10.80 -0.71 -30.81
CA TRP A 108 10.08 -0.90 -29.56
C TRP A 108 10.98 -1.38 -28.44
N TYR A 109 12.11 -2.00 -28.82
CA TYR A 109 13.12 -2.54 -27.92
C TYR A 109 14.49 -1.98 -28.30
N PHE A 110 15.54 -2.47 -27.66
CA PHE A 110 16.93 -2.07 -27.89
C PHE A 110 17.76 -3.25 -28.40
N PRO A 111 17.61 -3.68 -29.67
CA PRO A 111 18.48 -4.69 -30.27
C PRO A 111 19.94 -4.20 -30.31
N LYS A 112 20.87 -5.04 -29.92
CA LYS A 112 22.34 -4.80 -29.98
C LYS A 112 22.97 -5.42 -31.23
N THR A 113 22.45 -6.56 -31.63
CA THR A 113 22.92 -7.32 -32.82
C THR A 113 21.75 -7.98 -33.51
N TYR A 114 21.95 -8.39 -34.76
CA TYR A 114 21.04 -9.25 -35.49
C TYR A 114 21.79 -10.52 -35.96
N PRO A 115 21.15 -11.70 -35.93
CA PRO A 115 19.78 -11.95 -35.48
C PRO A 115 19.63 -11.71 -33.97
N VAL A 116 18.43 -11.28 -33.55
CA VAL A 116 18.03 -11.26 -32.12
C VAL A 116 17.73 -12.70 -31.71
N ILE A 117 18.35 -13.16 -30.64
CA ILE A 117 18.19 -14.52 -30.12
C ILE A 117 17.36 -14.44 -28.82
N PRO A 118 16.16 -15.09 -28.77
CA PRO A 118 15.33 -15.10 -27.55
C PRO A 118 16.12 -15.66 -26.37
N ASP A 119 15.92 -15.01 -25.20
CA ASP A 119 16.57 -15.33 -23.92
C ASP A 119 18.10 -15.15 -23.90
N ASP A 120 18.65 -14.47 -24.91
CA ASP A 120 20.08 -14.09 -24.95
C ASP A 120 20.24 -12.56 -24.86
N PRO A 121 20.47 -12.00 -23.65
CA PRO A 121 20.60 -10.56 -23.42
C PRO A 121 21.86 -9.94 -24.05
N LYS A 122 22.74 -10.72 -24.66
CA LYS A 122 23.85 -10.21 -25.45
C LYS A 122 23.36 -9.59 -26.77
N THR A 123 22.21 -10.04 -27.27
CA THR A 123 21.64 -9.57 -28.55
C THR A 123 20.66 -8.40 -28.42
N TYR A 124 20.20 -8.07 -27.20
CA TYR A 124 19.30 -6.94 -26.89
C TYR A 124 19.44 -6.50 -25.44
N GLU A 125 18.89 -5.34 -25.09
CA GLU A 125 18.79 -4.91 -23.71
C GLU A 125 17.65 -5.65 -23.00
N ALA A 126 17.95 -6.12 -21.78
CA ALA A 126 16.99 -6.81 -20.92
C ALA A 126 17.15 -6.32 -19.48
N TRP A 127 16.06 -6.32 -18.73
CA TRP A 127 16.04 -5.92 -17.33
C TRP A 127 17.00 -6.80 -16.50
N TYR A 128 17.97 -6.19 -15.83
CA TYR A 128 19.03 -6.86 -15.05
C TYR A 128 19.73 -8.01 -15.80
N GLY A 129 19.71 -8.01 -17.12
CA GLY A 129 20.30 -9.07 -17.92
C GLY A 129 19.47 -10.35 -18.00
N PHE A 130 18.24 -10.36 -17.53
CA PHE A 130 17.30 -11.46 -17.71
C PHE A 130 16.75 -11.45 -19.15
N GLY A 131 17.21 -12.37 -19.99
CA GLY A 131 16.80 -12.43 -21.39
C GLY A 131 15.29 -12.61 -21.57
N SER A 132 14.61 -13.21 -20.60
CA SER A 132 13.14 -13.31 -20.60
C SER A 132 12.41 -11.96 -20.56
N MET A 133 13.11 -10.85 -20.19
CA MET A 133 12.52 -9.52 -19.94
C MET A 133 13.15 -8.43 -20.82
N PRO A 134 12.96 -8.46 -22.16
CA PRO A 134 13.47 -7.44 -23.07
C PRO A 134 12.92 -6.05 -22.71
N LYS A 135 13.85 -5.07 -22.60
CA LYS A 135 13.52 -3.70 -22.22
C LYS A 135 12.77 -2.97 -23.32
N LEU A 136 11.67 -2.30 -22.94
CA LEU A 136 10.89 -1.47 -23.85
C LEU A 136 11.52 -0.08 -24.04
N ASN A 137 11.52 0.38 -25.28
CA ASN A 137 11.82 1.77 -25.63
C ASN A 137 10.56 2.63 -25.50
N THR A 138 10.31 3.09 -24.30
CA THR A 138 9.07 3.81 -23.94
C THR A 138 9.00 5.23 -24.54
N VAL A 139 10.09 5.77 -25.09
CA VAL A 139 10.10 7.06 -25.80
C VAL A 139 9.86 6.91 -27.29
N ASN A 140 9.84 5.70 -27.82
CA ASN A 140 9.40 5.44 -29.20
C ASN A 140 7.89 5.72 -29.31
N PRO A 141 7.41 6.55 -30.24
CA PRO A 141 5.99 6.94 -30.32
C PRO A 141 5.03 5.74 -30.40
N ALA A 142 5.34 4.72 -31.19
CA ALA A 142 4.47 3.55 -31.35
C ALA A 142 4.42 2.70 -30.06
N THR A 143 5.53 2.61 -29.32
CA THR A 143 5.58 1.94 -28.01
C THR A 143 4.77 2.75 -26.99
N THR A 144 4.95 4.07 -26.97
CA THR A 144 4.18 4.98 -26.10
C THR A 144 2.68 4.81 -26.36
N ASP A 145 2.24 4.88 -27.63
CA ASP A 145 0.83 4.73 -28.00
C ASP A 145 0.26 3.37 -27.58
N TYR A 146 1.03 2.29 -27.74
CA TYR A 146 0.64 0.96 -27.27
C TYR A 146 0.40 0.94 -25.76
N LEU A 147 1.33 1.46 -24.96
CA LEU A 147 1.20 1.48 -23.49
C LEU A 147 0.08 2.40 -23.00
N LEU A 148 -0.17 3.52 -23.69
CA LEU A 148 -1.33 4.37 -23.43
C LEU A 148 -2.65 3.66 -23.74
N ASN A 149 -2.71 2.88 -24.83
CA ASN A 149 -3.89 2.06 -25.15
C ASN A 149 -4.10 0.94 -24.13
N VAL A 150 -3.05 0.30 -23.63
CA VAL A 150 -3.13 -0.64 -22.50
C VAL A 150 -3.75 0.05 -21.30
N SER A 151 -3.24 1.24 -20.92
CA SER A 151 -3.77 2.01 -19.78
C SER A 151 -5.24 2.37 -19.96
N LYS A 152 -5.64 2.78 -21.19
CA LYS A 152 -7.03 3.08 -21.52
C LYS A 152 -7.94 1.88 -21.34
N TYR A 153 -7.54 0.72 -21.87
CA TYR A 153 -8.31 -0.51 -21.76
C TYR A 153 -8.61 -0.86 -20.29
N TRP A 154 -7.57 -0.90 -19.45
CA TRP A 154 -7.77 -1.27 -18.04
C TRP A 154 -8.56 -0.24 -17.25
N ILE A 155 -8.40 1.05 -17.53
CA ILE A 155 -9.15 2.11 -16.82
C ILE A 155 -10.59 2.23 -17.32
N LYS A 156 -10.81 2.26 -18.64
CA LYS A 156 -12.14 2.53 -19.21
C LYS A 156 -12.99 1.29 -19.40
N ASP A 157 -12.39 0.22 -19.93
CA ASP A 157 -13.18 -0.95 -20.34
C ASP A 157 -13.30 -1.95 -19.19
N ILE A 158 -12.28 -2.07 -18.35
CA ILE A 158 -12.27 -2.99 -17.20
C ILE A 158 -12.71 -2.28 -15.90
N GLY A 159 -12.33 -1.03 -15.68
CA GLY A 159 -12.73 -0.26 -14.49
C GLY A 159 -11.69 -0.16 -13.39
N VAL A 160 -10.42 -0.36 -13.71
CA VAL A 160 -9.30 -0.15 -12.79
C VAL A 160 -9.22 1.33 -12.40
N THR A 161 -9.00 1.62 -11.12
CA THR A 161 -9.01 2.98 -10.55
C THR A 161 -7.66 3.43 -10.04
N GLY A 162 -6.65 2.58 -10.08
CA GLY A 162 -5.27 2.92 -9.74
C GLY A 162 -4.26 2.08 -10.51
N MET A 163 -3.07 2.62 -10.71
CA MET A 163 -1.95 1.97 -11.38
C MET A 163 -0.74 1.97 -10.46
N ARG A 164 -0.19 0.81 -10.16
CA ARG A 164 1.16 0.68 -9.60
C ARG A 164 2.11 0.42 -10.75
N LEU A 165 3.22 1.10 -10.79
CA LEU A 165 4.17 1.08 -11.88
C LEU A 165 5.46 0.43 -11.38
N ASP A 166 5.70 -0.77 -11.89
CA ASP A 166 6.87 -1.60 -11.58
C ASP A 166 8.15 -0.97 -12.13
N VAL A 167 9.25 -1.06 -11.37
CA VAL A 167 10.59 -0.56 -11.77
C VAL A 167 10.52 0.85 -12.36
N ALA A 168 9.71 1.72 -11.76
CA ALA A 168 9.35 3.00 -12.34
C ALA A 168 10.53 3.97 -12.51
N ASN A 169 11.60 3.79 -11.74
CA ASN A 169 12.85 4.56 -11.82
C ASN A 169 13.69 4.23 -13.07
N GLU A 170 13.47 3.09 -13.71
CA GLU A 170 14.22 2.68 -14.91
C GLU A 170 13.52 3.05 -16.22
N VAL A 171 12.27 3.48 -16.17
CA VAL A 171 11.51 3.97 -17.31
C VAL A 171 11.78 5.46 -17.51
N ASP A 172 11.89 5.90 -18.76
CA ASP A 172 12.14 7.30 -19.09
C ASP A 172 11.06 8.23 -18.51
N GLN A 173 11.47 9.27 -17.81
CA GLN A 173 10.53 10.20 -17.17
C GLN A 173 9.63 10.95 -18.15
N ASN A 174 10.03 11.14 -19.41
CA ASN A 174 9.18 11.76 -20.42
C ASN A 174 7.98 10.87 -20.77
N PHE A 175 8.14 9.55 -20.72
CA PHE A 175 7.00 8.65 -20.86
C PHE A 175 6.00 8.88 -19.70
N TRP A 176 6.45 8.98 -18.46
CA TRP A 176 5.57 9.24 -17.32
C TRP A 176 4.86 10.59 -17.41
N ARG A 177 5.57 11.64 -17.90
CA ARG A 177 4.99 12.96 -18.17
C ARG A 177 3.95 12.93 -19.28
N THR A 178 4.09 12.03 -20.26
CA THR A 178 3.10 11.80 -21.32
C THR A 178 1.93 10.98 -20.80
N MET A 179 2.19 9.92 -20.03
CA MET A 179 1.18 8.99 -19.50
C MET A 179 0.24 9.68 -18.49
N ARG A 180 0.77 10.48 -17.56
CA ARG A 180 -0.05 11.09 -16.51
C ARG A 180 -1.23 11.92 -17.04
N PRO A 181 -1.05 12.94 -17.88
CA PRO A 181 -2.18 13.72 -18.38
C PRO A 181 -3.17 12.87 -19.16
N TYR A 182 -2.71 11.87 -19.90
CA TYR A 182 -3.57 10.95 -20.61
C TYR A 182 -4.43 10.12 -19.64
N VAL A 183 -3.82 9.45 -18.64
CA VAL A 183 -4.53 8.68 -17.64
C VAL A 183 -5.52 9.53 -16.85
N LYS A 184 -5.12 10.77 -16.47
CA LYS A 184 -6.01 11.69 -15.76
C LYS A 184 -7.16 12.20 -16.63
N SER A 185 -6.99 12.27 -17.95
CA SER A 185 -8.09 12.57 -18.88
C SER A 185 -9.11 11.44 -18.98
N LEU A 186 -8.67 10.21 -18.85
CA LEU A 186 -9.55 9.03 -18.80
C LEU A 186 -10.38 9.00 -17.50
N ASN A 187 -9.71 9.16 -16.37
CA ASN A 187 -10.33 9.26 -15.05
C ASN A 187 -9.42 10.11 -14.14
N PRO A 188 -9.82 11.35 -13.77
CA PRO A 188 -9.00 12.26 -12.97
C PRO A 188 -8.64 11.70 -11.60
N ASN A 189 -9.37 10.71 -11.15
CA ASN A 189 -9.21 10.07 -9.85
C ASN A 189 -8.33 8.81 -9.89
N THR A 190 -7.85 8.39 -11.05
CA THR A 190 -6.92 7.26 -11.13
C THR A 190 -5.68 7.56 -10.32
N TRP A 191 -5.41 6.75 -9.30
CA TRP A 191 -4.22 6.89 -8.48
C TRP A 191 -3.01 6.26 -9.16
N ILE A 192 -1.92 7.01 -9.27
CA ILE A 192 -0.68 6.58 -9.93
C ILE A 192 0.41 6.48 -8.87
N VAL A 193 0.88 5.27 -8.60
CA VAL A 193 1.95 5.00 -7.63
C VAL A 193 3.12 4.30 -8.30
N GLY A 194 4.32 4.89 -8.18
CA GLY A 194 5.55 4.28 -8.70
C GLY A 194 6.24 3.40 -7.66
N GLU A 195 6.86 2.32 -8.10
CA GLU A 195 7.83 1.62 -7.28
C GLU A 195 9.15 2.35 -7.35
N ILE A 196 9.48 3.04 -6.26
CA ILE A 196 10.75 3.75 -6.05
C ILE A 196 11.24 3.40 -4.65
N TRP A 197 12.39 2.74 -4.56
CA TRP A 197 12.94 2.28 -3.27
C TRP A 197 13.60 3.39 -2.45
N GLY A 198 14.14 4.39 -3.13
CA GLY A 198 14.85 5.52 -2.52
C GLY A 198 14.01 6.79 -2.44
N ASP A 199 14.64 7.93 -2.76
CA ASP A 199 13.98 9.22 -2.82
C ASP A 199 13.06 9.29 -4.06
N GLY A 200 11.77 9.42 -3.83
CA GLY A 200 10.75 9.55 -4.87
C GLY A 200 10.55 10.97 -5.41
N ASN A 201 11.26 11.95 -4.85
CA ASN A 201 11.06 13.36 -5.16
C ASN A 201 11.09 13.69 -6.66
N PRO A 202 12.02 13.17 -7.48
CA PRO A 202 12.07 13.44 -8.91
C PRO A 202 10.78 13.12 -9.69
N TRP A 203 9.95 12.23 -9.16
CA TRP A 203 8.71 11.78 -9.80
C TRP A 203 7.43 12.39 -9.21
N LEU A 204 7.55 13.21 -8.14
CA LEU A 204 6.41 13.65 -7.32
C LEU A 204 6.17 15.18 -7.40
N HIS A 205 6.61 15.83 -8.48
CA HIS A 205 6.40 17.25 -8.72
C HIS A 205 5.03 17.59 -9.33
N GLY A 206 4.14 16.60 -9.49
CA GLY A 206 2.79 16.77 -10.02
C GLY A 206 2.65 16.45 -11.51
N ASP A 207 3.75 16.15 -12.19
CA ASP A 207 3.83 15.86 -13.62
C ASP A 207 3.93 14.36 -13.96
N GLN A 208 4.17 13.48 -12.95
CA GLN A 208 4.35 12.03 -13.14
C GLN A 208 3.44 11.22 -12.20
N PHE A 209 3.82 11.01 -10.95
CA PHE A 209 3.08 10.15 -10.02
C PHE A 209 2.32 10.96 -8.96
N ASP A 210 1.30 10.33 -8.36
CA ASP A 210 0.62 10.85 -7.17
C ASP A 210 1.33 10.38 -5.88
N SER A 211 2.04 9.25 -5.95
CA SER A 211 2.65 8.56 -4.82
C SER A 211 3.80 7.67 -5.29
N VAL A 212 4.62 7.24 -4.34
CA VAL A 212 5.51 6.09 -4.48
C VAL A 212 5.31 5.13 -3.32
N MET A 213 5.74 3.87 -3.51
CA MET A 213 5.86 2.91 -2.41
C MET A 213 6.91 3.42 -1.43
N ASN A 214 6.50 3.75 -0.19
CA ASN A 214 7.35 4.44 0.79
C ASN A 214 8.27 3.47 1.52
N TYR A 215 9.26 2.94 0.82
CA TYR A 215 10.26 2.06 1.42
C TYR A 215 11.11 2.77 2.47
N GLN A 216 11.26 4.09 2.41
CA GLN A 216 11.96 4.85 3.46
C GLN A 216 11.22 4.78 4.80
N PHE A 217 9.87 4.80 4.79
CA PHE A 217 9.07 4.56 5.99
C PHE A 217 9.27 3.12 6.51
N ARG A 218 9.23 2.13 5.62
CA ARG A 218 9.48 0.72 5.97
C ARG A 218 10.82 0.54 6.65
N GLU A 219 11.89 1.09 6.08
CA GLU A 219 13.23 0.98 6.63
C GLU A 219 13.35 1.63 8.02
N ALA A 220 12.74 2.81 8.22
CA ALA A 220 12.71 3.43 9.54
C ALA A 220 11.96 2.54 10.56
N ALA A 221 10.80 1.99 10.19
CA ALA A 221 10.05 1.08 11.05
C ALA A 221 10.83 -0.20 11.38
N LEU A 222 11.52 -0.79 10.40
CA LEU A 222 12.37 -1.98 10.61
C LEU A 222 13.49 -1.70 11.59
N ARG A 223 14.28 -0.63 11.35
CA ARG A 223 15.42 -0.30 12.19
C ARG A 223 15.04 0.01 13.63
N PHE A 224 13.90 0.68 13.83
CA PHE A 224 13.44 1.01 15.17
C PHE A 224 12.70 -0.16 15.83
N VAL A 225 11.65 -0.71 15.20
CA VAL A 225 10.75 -1.68 15.86
C VAL A 225 11.34 -3.09 15.86
N ALA A 226 11.74 -3.59 14.68
CA ALA A 226 12.14 -4.98 14.50
C ALA A 226 13.59 -5.23 14.88
N HIS A 227 14.53 -4.54 14.23
CA HIS A 227 15.97 -4.81 14.36
C HIS A 227 16.61 -4.09 15.55
N LYS A 228 15.98 -3.02 16.06
CA LYS A 228 16.47 -2.22 17.19
C LYS A 228 17.89 -1.63 16.96
N THR A 229 18.23 -1.37 15.70
CA THR A 229 19.51 -0.77 15.28
C THR A 229 19.50 0.75 15.36
N GLU A 230 18.31 1.36 15.43
CA GLU A 230 18.12 2.80 15.68
C GLU A 230 17.34 3.01 16.97
N ASP A 231 17.61 4.11 17.64
CA ASP A 231 16.82 4.54 18.80
C ASP A 231 15.59 5.36 18.40
N GLY A 232 14.75 5.71 19.38
CA GLY A 232 13.51 6.43 19.10
C GLY A 232 13.74 7.88 18.66
N ASN A 233 14.87 8.51 18.99
CA ASN A 233 15.23 9.84 18.47
C ASN A 233 15.58 9.75 16.99
N GLN A 234 16.43 8.81 16.60
CA GLN A 234 16.79 8.56 15.20
C GLN A 234 15.55 8.20 14.37
N PHE A 235 14.66 7.38 14.93
CA PHE A 235 13.39 7.04 14.29
C PHE A 235 12.52 8.27 14.04
N ALA A 236 12.35 9.14 15.05
CA ALA A 236 11.61 10.38 14.93
C ALA A 236 12.20 11.31 13.86
N GLU A 237 13.53 11.49 13.87
CA GLU A 237 14.25 12.28 12.87
C GLU A 237 14.04 11.71 11.46
N ASN A 238 14.16 10.40 11.27
CA ASN A 238 13.97 9.75 9.98
C ASN A 238 12.54 9.92 9.45
N LEU A 239 11.52 9.73 10.29
CA LEU A 239 10.14 9.93 9.88
C LEU A 239 9.86 11.39 9.50
N MET A 240 10.36 12.34 10.30
CA MET A 240 10.19 13.77 10.01
C MET A 240 10.96 14.19 8.76
N ARG A 241 12.17 13.67 8.56
CA ARG A 241 12.96 13.92 7.34
C ARG A 241 12.21 13.44 6.10
N VAL A 242 11.71 12.21 6.09
CA VAL A 242 10.91 11.68 4.97
C VAL A 242 9.65 12.50 4.75
N HIS A 243 8.94 12.88 5.83
CA HIS A 243 7.75 13.72 5.73
C HIS A 243 8.06 15.09 5.10
N HIS A 244 9.13 15.75 5.52
CA HIS A 244 9.47 17.09 5.05
C HIS A 244 10.19 17.09 3.69
N SER A 245 10.64 15.94 3.18
CA SER A 245 11.23 15.83 1.84
C SER A 245 10.20 16.06 0.73
N TYR A 246 8.90 15.94 1.04
CA TYR A 246 7.82 16.02 0.07
C TYR A 246 6.84 17.15 0.39
N LEU A 247 6.17 17.67 -0.64
CA LEU A 247 5.06 18.59 -0.43
C LEU A 247 3.96 17.95 0.43
N PRO A 248 3.26 18.72 1.28
CA PRO A 248 2.29 18.17 2.23
C PRO A 248 1.19 17.28 1.58
N GLN A 249 0.74 17.63 0.37
CA GLN A 249 -0.23 16.82 -0.37
C GLN A 249 0.37 15.50 -0.86
N VAL A 250 1.66 15.48 -1.20
CA VAL A 250 2.38 14.26 -1.59
C VAL A 250 2.60 13.37 -0.39
N SER A 251 3.12 13.92 0.73
CA SER A 251 3.34 13.14 1.96
C SER A 251 2.08 12.42 2.43
N ARG A 252 0.90 13.03 2.29
CA ARG A 252 -0.38 12.40 2.63
C ARG A 252 -0.78 11.24 1.72
N ASN A 253 -0.24 11.20 0.50
CA ASN A 253 -0.53 10.15 -0.48
C ASN A 253 0.56 9.07 -0.55
N MET A 254 1.66 9.20 0.21
CA MET A 254 2.74 8.21 0.20
C MET A 254 2.25 6.84 0.68
N MET A 255 2.49 5.80 -0.12
CA MET A 255 2.08 4.43 0.20
C MET A 255 3.00 3.83 1.25
N ASN A 256 2.62 3.94 2.54
CA ASN A 256 3.37 3.36 3.64
C ASN A 256 3.15 1.85 3.73
N LEU A 257 4.23 1.08 3.78
CA LEU A 257 4.20 -0.37 3.87
C LEU A 257 5.17 -0.86 4.96
N LEU A 258 4.88 -2.01 5.54
CA LEU A 258 5.79 -2.75 6.43
C LEU A 258 6.40 -3.94 5.70
N SER A 259 5.65 -4.56 4.80
CA SER A 259 6.09 -5.62 3.91
C SER A 259 5.55 -5.46 2.49
N SER A 260 6.13 -6.21 1.58
CA SER A 260 5.67 -6.36 0.21
C SER A 260 5.99 -7.76 -0.31
N HIS A 261 5.60 -8.06 -1.55
CA HIS A 261 6.00 -9.30 -2.23
C HIS A 261 7.52 -9.37 -2.50
N ASP A 262 8.25 -8.26 -2.38
CA ASP A 262 9.71 -8.17 -2.62
C ASP A 262 10.52 -8.19 -1.34
N THR A 263 9.86 -8.20 -0.18
CA THR A 263 10.53 -8.10 1.12
C THR A 263 10.07 -9.19 2.08
N PRO A 264 10.88 -9.58 3.08
CA PRO A 264 10.40 -10.42 4.17
C PRO A 264 9.19 -9.80 4.85
N ARG A 265 8.34 -10.65 5.41
CA ARG A 265 7.16 -10.22 6.18
C ARG A 265 7.56 -9.59 7.50
N PHE A 266 6.89 -8.53 7.90
CA PHE A 266 7.27 -7.72 9.06
C PHE A 266 7.26 -8.52 10.37
N LEU A 267 6.32 -9.46 10.53
CA LEU A 267 6.31 -10.35 11.69
C LEU A 267 7.58 -11.23 11.74
N THR A 268 8.05 -11.72 10.60
CA THR A 268 9.32 -12.47 10.51
C THR A 268 10.51 -11.58 10.90
N GLU A 269 10.54 -10.34 10.43
CA GLU A 269 11.57 -9.37 10.81
C GLU A 269 11.52 -9.03 12.31
N CYS A 270 10.35 -9.09 12.93
CA CYS A 270 10.16 -8.96 14.38
C CYS A 270 10.52 -10.24 15.17
N GLY A 271 11.02 -11.31 14.51
CA GLY A 271 11.32 -12.59 15.16
C GLY A 271 10.07 -13.32 15.67
N GLY A 272 8.93 -13.16 15.03
CA GLY A 272 7.66 -13.75 15.45
C GLY A 272 6.98 -13.02 16.62
N ASP A 273 7.49 -11.87 17.05
CA ASP A 273 6.94 -11.09 18.17
C ASP A 273 5.68 -10.33 17.73
N HIS A 274 4.50 -10.83 18.10
CA HIS A 274 3.20 -10.24 17.77
C HIS A 274 3.04 -8.81 18.30
N GLU A 275 3.59 -8.50 19.48
CA GLU A 275 3.45 -7.17 20.08
C GLU A 275 4.26 -6.14 19.29
N LEU A 276 5.48 -6.48 18.85
CA LEU A 276 6.27 -5.61 17.98
C LEU A 276 5.61 -5.46 16.60
N ALA A 277 5.02 -6.50 16.03
CA ALA A 277 4.29 -6.41 14.77
C ALA A 277 3.07 -5.46 14.89
N LYS A 278 2.30 -5.58 15.97
CA LYS A 278 1.17 -4.67 16.26
C LYS A 278 1.63 -3.24 16.51
N LEU A 279 2.79 -3.05 17.14
CA LEU A 279 3.40 -1.72 17.32
C LEU A 279 3.77 -1.07 15.98
N GLY A 280 4.40 -1.83 15.09
CA GLY A 280 4.71 -1.38 13.72
C GLY A 280 3.45 -0.98 12.95
N ALA A 281 2.40 -1.81 13.00
CA ALA A 281 1.11 -1.52 12.40
C ALA A 281 0.49 -0.25 12.98
N ALA A 282 0.50 -0.06 14.31
CA ALA A 282 -0.04 1.15 14.93
C ALA A 282 0.65 2.41 14.44
N ILE A 283 1.96 2.39 14.28
CA ILE A 283 2.74 3.50 13.71
C ILE A 283 2.32 3.72 12.24
N GLN A 284 2.27 2.67 11.43
CA GLN A 284 1.89 2.73 10.02
C GLN A 284 0.50 3.37 9.82
N PHE A 285 -0.48 2.97 10.62
CA PHE A 285 -1.86 3.44 10.50
C PHE A 285 -2.10 4.85 11.02
N THR A 286 -1.21 5.33 11.88
CA THR A 286 -1.36 6.65 12.53
C THR A 286 -0.41 7.70 11.99
N TRP A 287 0.68 7.30 11.31
CA TRP A 287 1.58 8.23 10.65
C TRP A 287 0.96 8.85 9.39
N ILE A 288 1.62 9.87 8.82
CA ILE A 288 1.20 10.49 7.56
C ILE A 288 1.46 9.53 6.39
N GLY A 289 0.51 9.42 5.50
CA GLY A 289 0.54 8.55 4.31
C GLY A 289 -0.64 7.58 4.28
N GLU A 290 -0.69 6.76 3.25
CA GLU A 290 -1.72 5.74 3.04
C GLU A 290 -1.16 4.36 3.44
N PRO A 291 -1.67 3.74 4.51
CA PRO A 291 -1.17 2.43 4.94
C PRO A 291 -1.55 1.34 3.94
N SER A 292 -0.56 0.53 3.57
CA SER A 292 -0.71 -0.64 2.72
C SER A 292 -0.42 -1.90 3.52
N ILE A 293 -1.37 -2.82 3.56
CA ILE A 293 -1.21 -4.13 4.20
C ILE A 293 -0.79 -5.13 3.13
N TYR A 294 0.33 -5.81 3.31
CA TYR A 294 0.64 -6.99 2.51
C TYR A 294 -0.25 -8.14 2.97
N TYR A 295 -0.97 -8.80 2.04
CA TYR A 295 -1.95 -9.83 2.40
C TYR A 295 -1.41 -10.83 3.44
N GLY A 296 -2.22 -11.13 4.45
CA GLY A 296 -1.85 -12.03 5.54
C GLY A 296 -1.00 -11.41 6.65
N GLU A 297 -0.50 -10.17 6.51
CA GLU A 297 0.09 -9.44 7.64
C GLU A 297 -0.92 -9.30 8.77
N GLU A 298 -2.17 -8.97 8.42
CA GLU A 298 -3.28 -8.86 9.35
C GLU A 298 -3.64 -10.19 10.02
N LEU A 299 -3.21 -11.31 9.45
CA LEU A 299 -3.40 -12.66 10.03
C LEU A 299 -2.17 -13.15 10.79
N GLY A 300 -1.08 -12.39 10.84
CA GLY A 300 0.17 -12.83 11.42
C GLY A 300 0.85 -13.93 10.60
N MET A 301 0.83 -13.81 9.28
CA MET A 301 1.61 -14.71 8.42
C MET A 301 3.09 -14.33 8.47
N GLU A 302 3.93 -15.34 8.50
CA GLU A 302 5.38 -15.24 8.44
C GLU A 302 5.91 -15.66 7.05
N GLY A 303 7.11 -15.23 6.71
CA GLY A 303 7.83 -15.59 5.50
C GLY A 303 9.10 -14.74 5.36
N GLY A 304 10.21 -15.36 5.04
CA GLY A 304 11.49 -14.73 4.78
C GLY A 304 11.53 -14.03 3.42
N LYS A 305 12.70 -14.05 2.77
CA LYS A 305 12.83 -13.48 1.41
C LYS A 305 11.97 -14.25 0.41
N ASP A 306 11.71 -13.63 -0.76
CA ASP A 306 11.12 -14.31 -1.90
C ASP A 306 11.84 -15.66 -2.16
N PRO A 307 11.13 -16.80 -2.31
CA PRO A 307 9.67 -16.93 -2.46
C PRO A 307 8.89 -17.19 -1.14
N GLU A 308 9.52 -17.24 0.02
CA GLU A 308 8.87 -17.63 1.27
C GLU A 308 7.78 -16.63 1.73
N ASN A 309 7.97 -15.34 1.45
CA ASN A 309 7.00 -14.28 1.76
C ASN A 309 5.71 -14.39 0.91
N ARG A 310 5.72 -15.14 -0.21
CA ARG A 310 4.63 -15.26 -1.20
C ARG A 310 3.77 -16.51 -1.02
N ARG A 311 3.67 -17.04 0.20
CA ARG A 311 2.79 -18.18 0.52
C ARG A 311 1.33 -17.86 0.25
N GLY A 312 0.53 -18.88 -0.04
CA GLY A 312 -0.92 -18.74 -0.15
C GLY A 312 -1.51 -18.20 1.16
N MET A 313 -2.62 -17.46 1.05
CA MET A 313 -3.33 -16.90 2.21
C MET A 313 -3.76 -17.99 3.18
N ASP A 314 -3.37 -17.88 4.44
CA ASP A 314 -3.77 -18.82 5.49
C ASP A 314 -5.11 -18.42 6.12
N TRP A 315 -6.18 -18.77 5.44
CA TRP A 315 -7.54 -18.48 5.89
C TRP A 315 -7.92 -19.10 7.24
N SER A 316 -7.21 -20.14 7.71
CA SER A 316 -7.45 -20.74 9.02
C SER A 316 -7.16 -19.78 10.16
N LYS A 317 -6.31 -18.78 9.93
CA LYS A 317 -5.98 -17.70 10.87
C LYS A 317 -7.02 -16.58 10.92
N ALA A 318 -7.97 -16.54 10.00
CA ALA A 318 -9.00 -15.50 9.93
C ALA A 318 -10.12 -15.73 10.98
N THR A 319 -9.75 -15.87 12.24
CA THR A 319 -10.65 -16.17 13.36
C THR A 319 -10.87 -14.96 14.26
N ILE A 320 -11.92 -15.05 15.10
CA ILE A 320 -12.23 -14.01 16.10
C ILE A 320 -11.15 -13.90 17.18
N ASP A 321 -10.43 -14.98 17.44
CA ASP A 321 -9.40 -15.07 18.48
C ASP A 321 -8.02 -14.59 18.00
N ASN A 322 -7.86 -14.29 16.70
CA ASN A 322 -6.61 -13.76 16.17
C ASN A 322 -6.36 -12.34 16.66
N ASP A 323 -5.39 -12.17 17.55
CA ASP A 323 -5.07 -10.90 18.21
C ASP A 323 -4.51 -9.86 17.24
N ILE A 324 -3.72 -10.27 16.23
CA ILE A 324 -3.18 -9.39 15.21
C ILE A 324 -4.33 -8.87 14.32
N LEU A 325 -5.21 -9.78 13.85
CA LEU A 325 -6.37 -9.40 13.03
C LEU A 325 -7.27 -8.39 13.77
N ASN A 326 -7.52 -8.63 15.05
CA ASN A 326 -8.33 -7.73 15.86
C ASN A 326 -7.65 -6.37 16.05
N CYS A 327 -6.32 -6.34 16.19
CA CYS A 327 -5.55 -5.09 16.22
C CYS A 327 -5.69 -4.32 14.90
N TYR A 328 -5.47 -4.97 13.74
CA TYR A 328 -5.62 -4.34 12.43
C TYR A 328 -7.03 -3.78 12.22
N ARG A 329 -8.08 -4.57 12.48
CA ARG A 329 -9.47 -4.10 12.41
C ARG A 329 -9.70 -2.85 13.26
N LYS A 330 -9.16 -2.83 14.46
CA LYS A 330 -9.29 -1.68 15.37
C LYS A 330 -8.53 -0.46 14.85
N LEU A 331 -7.30 -0.63 14.36
CA LEU A 331 -6.49 0.45 13.77
C LEU A 331 -7.19 1.05 12.54
N ILE A 332 -7.71 0.21 11.66
CA ILE A 332 -8.48 0.63 10.48
C ILE A 332 -9.69 1.46 10.90
N GLN A 333 -10.46 0.95 11.87
CA GLN A 333 -11.63 1.64 12.38
C GLN A 333 -11.28 3.01 13.00
N VAL A 334 -10.21 3.07 13.78
CA VAL A 334 -9.73 4.31 14.40
C VAL A 334 -9.30 5.31 13.32
N ARG A 335 -8.54 4.85 12.31
CA ARG A 335 -8.12 5.70 11.19
C ARG A 335 -9.31 6.27 10.42
N HIS A 336 -10.31 5.45 10.09
CA HIS A 336 -11.51 5.91 9.36
C HIS A 336 -12.35 6.94 10.14
N ARG A 337 -12.33 6.86 11.45
CA ARG A 337 -13.12 7.77 12.30
C ARG A 337 -12.41 9.06 12.69
N THR A 338 -11.08 9.11 12.53
CA THR A 338 -10.23 10.22 12.96
C THR A 338 -9.69 10.97 11.75
N ASP A 339 -10.27 12.12 11.43
CA ASP A 339 -9.90 12.98 10.29
C ASP A 339 -8.41 13.35 10.33
N ALA A 340 -7.86 13.56 11.52
CA ALA A 340 -6.46 13.91 11.72
C ALA A 340 -5.48 12.88 11.13
N PHE A 341 -5.83 11.60 11.07
CA PHE A 341 -4.94 10.59 10.47
C PHE A 341 -4.87 10.66 8.95
N SER A 342 -5.91 11.20 8.30
CA SER A 342 -5.94 11.39 6.85
C SER A 342 -5.47 12.77 6.43
N THR A 343 -5.90 13.83 7.14
CA THR A 343 -5.70 15.22 6.72
C THR A 343 -4.76 16.04 7.61
N GLY A 344 -4.49 15.56 8.83
CA GLY A 344 -3.80 16.30 9.86
C GLY A 344 -2.28 16.38 9.66
N LYS A 345 -1.69 17.42 10.27
CA LYS A 345 -0.23 17.54 10.39
C LYS A 345 0.29 16.56 11.44
N ALA A 346 1.54 16.15 11.32
CA ALA A 346 2.24 15.36 12.34
C ALA A 346 3.40 16.14 12.92
N ASN A 347 3.58 16.04 14.24
CA ASN A 347 4.72 16.58 14.94
C ASN A 347 5.13 15.62 16.07
N PHE A 348 6.42 15.37 16.22
CA PHE A 348 6.91 14.69 17.41
C PHE A 348 6.89 15.66 18.60
N LEU A 349 6.32 15.21 19.71
CA LEU A 349 6.22 15.94 20.97
C LEU A 349 7.31 15.50 21.95
N TYR A 350 7.70 14.25 21.85
CA TYR A 350 8.73 13.62 22.67
C TYR A 350 9.30 12.41 21.96
N SER A 351 10.57 12.19 22.11
CA SER A 351 11.25 10.93 21.78
C SER A 351 12.42 10.69 22.72
N ASP A 352 12.74 9.43 22.92
CA ASP A 352 13.95 9.01 23.62
C ASP A 352 14.47 7.71 23.00
N LYS A 353 15.41 7.05 23.67
CA LYS A 353 16.02 5.82 23.16
C LYS A 353 14.98 4.74 22.75
N ASP A 354 13.85 4.64 23.48
CA ASP A 354 13.01 3.45 23.45
C ASP A 354 11.56 3.70 23.07
N GLY A 355 11.18 4.95 22.82
CA GLY A 355 9.83 5.27 22.48
C GLY A 355 9.61 6.74 22.18
N GLY A 356 8.37 7.13 22.02
CA GLY A 356 8.05 8.52 21.71
C GLY A 356 6.55 8.79 21.67
N VAL A 357 6.27 10.05 21.39
CA VAL A 357 4.91 10.57 21.25
C VAL A 357 4.87 11.53 20.07
N PHE A 358 3.96 11.33 19.15
CA PHE A 358 3.65 12.32 18.14
C PHE A 358 2.19 12.73 18.13
N SER A 359 1.93 13.95 17.69
CA SER A 359 0.58 14.47 17.47
C SER A 359 0.17 14.29 16.01
N ARG A 360 -1.13 14.16 15.81
CA ARG A 360 -1.80 14.36 14.53
C ARG A 360 -2.85 15.46 14.74
N GLU A 361 -2.70 16.55 14.02
CA GLU A 361 -3.48 17.77 14.21
C GLU A 361 -4.35 18.04 12.99
N GLY A 362 -5.60 17.61 13.04
CA GLY A 362 -6.61 17.82 11.99
C GLY A 362 -7.43 19.09 12.22
N LYS A 363 -8.34 19.36 11.30
CA LYS A 363 -9.30 20.46 11.40
C LYS A 363 -10.50 20.13 12.29
N LYS A 364 -10.93 18.87 12.30
CA LYS A 364 -12.15 18.40 13.01
C LYS A 364 -11.83 17.71 14.31
N ASP A 365 -10.69 17.05 14.38
CA ASP A 365 -10.23 16.29 15.53
C ASP A 365 -8.70 16.30 15.58
N GLY A 366 -8.15 15.68 16.63
CA GLY A 366 -6.72 15.50 16.81
C GLY A 366 -6.44 14.22 17.57
N ALA A 367 -5.19 13.77 17.47
CA ALA A 367 -4.76 12.57 18.16
C ALA A 367 -3.34 12.72 18.72
N LEU A 368 -3.05 11.95 19.78
CA LEU A 368 -1.71 11.71 20.32
C LEU A 368 -1.44 10.22 20.23
N VAL A 369 -0.30 9.87 19.67
CA VAL A 369 0.13 8.48 19.49
C VAL A 369 1.38 8.25 20.30
N PHE A 370 1.29 7.36 21.27
CA PHE A 370 2.38 6.96 22.15
C PHE A 370 2.88 5.59 21.75
N PHE A 371 4.18 5.37 21.75
CA PHE A 371 4.76 4.08 21.41
C PHE A 371 5.94 3.74 22.33
N ASN A 372 6.04 2.47 22.71
CA ASN A 372 7.03 1.90 23.61
C ASN A 372 7.50 0.55 23.08
N ARG A 373 8.77 0.42 22.69
CA ARG A 373 9.34 -0.84 22.22
C ARG A 373 9.99 -1.70 23.30
N THR A 374 10.07 -1.21 24.55
CA THR A 374 10.75 -1.92 25.66
C THR A 374 9.92 -3.08 26.21
N ASN A 375 10.57 -3.93 27.00
CA ASN A 375 9.91 -4.99 27.77
C ASN A 375 9.32 -4.50 29.11
N GLN A 376 9.27 -3.20 29.35
CA GLN A 376 8.72 -2.59 30.57
C GLN A 376 7.69 -1.53 30.25
N THR A 377 6.78 -1.30 31.18
CA THR A 377 5.84 -0.17 31.06
C THR A 377 6.59 1.14 31.05
N LYS A 378 6.29 2.02 30.10
CA LYS A 378 6.87 3.35 29.95
C LYS A 378 5.84 4.41 30.31
N GLN A 379 6.27 5.36 31.14
CA GLN A 379 5.47 6.52 31.53
C GLN A 379 5.82 7.72 30.67
N PHE A 380 4.81 8.37 30.18
CA PHE A 380 4.90 9.63 29.44
C PHE A 380 4.16 10.73 30.18
N ASN A 381 4.78 11.92 30.21
CA ASN A 381 4.16 13.13 30.74
C ASN A 381 4.20 14.20 29.64
N ILE A 382 3.08 14.46 28.99
CA ILE A 382 3.03 15.22 27.73
C ILE A 382 2.09 16.42 27.87
N SER A 383 2.60 17.60 27.51
CA SER A 383 1.75 18.77 27.26
C SER A 383 1.02 18.60 25.94
N VAL A 384 -0.29 18.67 25.98
CA VAL A 384 -1.12 18.50 24.78
C VAL A 384 -1.00 19.74 23.88
N PRO A 385 -0.79 19.64 22.58
CA PRO A 385 -0.75 20.78 21.67
C PRO A 385 -2.03 21.62 21.73
N VAL A 386 -1.89 22.94 21.67
CA VAL A 386 -3.02 23.90 21.80
C VAL A 386 -4.13 23.61 20.79
N GLN A 387 -3.79 23.21 19.56
CA GLN A 387 -4.79 22.87 18.55
C GLN A 387 -5.65 21.66 18.99
N ILE A 388 -5.02 20.64 19.57
CA ILE A 388 -5.73 19.46 20.08
C ILE A 388 -6.54 19.84 21.32
N GLN A 389 -6.01 20.67 22.22
CA GLN A 389 -6.76 21.16 23.38
C GLN A 389 -8.07 21.83 22.97
N LYS A 390 -8.05 22.72 21.95
CA LYS A 390 -9.24 23.40 21.41
C LYS A 390 -10.31 22.45 20.87
N LEU A 391 -9.90 21.30 20.36
CA LEU A 391 -10.80 20.28 19.78
C LEU A 391 -11.28 19.24 20.80
N ALA A 392 -10.60 19.15 21.94
CA ALA A 392 -10.85 18.14 22.97
C ALA A 392 -11.85 18.63 24.05
N ASN A 393 -13.01 19.11 23.64
CA ASN A 393 -14.03 19.68 24.54
C ASN A 393 -14.45 18.75 25.71
N ARG A 394 -14.34 17.44 25.50
CA ARG A 394 -14.63 16.38 26.49
C ARG A 394 -13.38 15.57 26.87
N GLY A 395 -12.20 16.15 26.70
CA GLY A 395 -10.93 15.49 26.92
C GLY A 395 -10.48 14.59 25.74
N LEU A 396 -9.59 13.67 26.04
CA LEU A 396 -9.07 12.67 25.10
C LEU A 396 -9.54 11.28 25.51
N LEU A 397 -9.74 10.40 24.53
CA LEU A 397 -10.14 9.01 24.76
C LEU A 397 -9.11 8.08 24.13
N ASP A 398 -8.58 7.13 24.90
CA ASP A 398 -7.79 6.05 24.33
C ASP A 398 -8.69 5.13 23.49
N SER A 399 -8.42 5.07 22.20
CA SER A 399 -9.23 4.35 21.23
C SER A 399 -9.19 2.83 21.43
N PHE A 400 -8.18 2.30 22.13
CA PHE A 400 -8.02 0.85 22.35
C PHE A 400 -8.57 0.41 23.71
N THR A 401 -8.33 1.19 24.75
CA THR A 401 -8.74 0.83 26.13
C THR A 401 -10.03 1.46 26.58
N GLY A 402 -10.46 2.57 25.93
CA GLY A 402 -11.61 3.35 26.36
C GLY A 402 -11.33 4.26 27.56
N VAL A 403 -10.10 4.36 28.02
CA VAL A 403 -9.71 5.24 29.12
C VAL A 403 -9.83 6.69 28.69
N ALA A 404 -10.53 7.48 29.49
CA ALA A 404 -10.71 8.90 29.28
C ALA A 404 -9.67 9.72 30.05
N TYR A 405 -9.11 10.72 29.37
CA TYR A 405 -8.21 11.72 29.93
C TYR A 405 -8.91 13.07 29.94
N ALA A 406 -9.38 13.47 31.12
CA ALA A 406 -10.06 14.74 31.32
C ALA A 406 -9.05 15.89 31.30
N SER A 407 -9.47 17.07 30.83
CA SER A 407 -8.67 18.30 30.87
C SER A 407 -7.33 18.31 30.14
N PRO A 408 -7.32 18.42 28.80
CA PRO A 408 -6.09 18.52 28.01
C PRO A 408 -5.29 19.82 28.24
N ALA A 409 -5.78 20.74 29.06
CA ALA A 409 -5.09 22.00 29.45
C ALA A 409 -3.91 21.76 30.40
N ARG A 410 -3.81 20.59 31.00
CA ARG A 410 -2.67 20.18 31.85
C ARG A 410 -1.90 19.06 31.18
N PRO A 411 -0.62 18.86 31.52
CA PRO A 411 0.12 17.67 31.07
C PRO A 411 -0.64 16.39 31.41
N ILE A 412 -0.73 15.47 30.45
CA ILE A 412 -1.36 14.17 30.64
C ILE A 412 -0.32 13.10 30.93
N HIS A 413 -0.66 12.21 31.87
CA HIS A 413 0.18 11.07 32.23
C HIS A 413 -0.37 9.81 31.59
N VAL A 414 0.43 9.17 30.73
CA VAL A 414 0.04 7.97 30.00
C VAL A 414 1.05 6.85 30.27
N ASN A 415 0.55 5.70 30.72
CA ASN A 415 1.33 4.49 30.89
C ASN A 415 1.14 3.59 29.68
N VAL A 416 2.22 3.35 28.92
CA VAL A 416 2.21 2.46 27.75
C VAL A 416 2.86 1.13 28.14
N LYS A 417 2.12 0.05 27.96
CA LYS A 417 2.58 -1.31 28.23
C LYS A 417 3.86 -1.68 27.46
N PRO A 418 4.56 -2.76 27.84
CA PRO A 418 5.69 -3.29 27.06
C PRO A 418 5.32 -3.56 25.61
N LYS A 419 6.23 -3.20 24.69
CA LYS A 419 6.11 -3.43 23.23
C LYS A 419 4.74 -3.02 22.68
N SER A 420 4.23 -1.87 23.09
CA SER A 420 2.84 -1.46 22.86
C SER A 420 2.73 0.01 22.51
N PHE A 421 1.49 0.46 22.33
CA PHE A 421 1.12 1.82 21.97
C PHE A 421 -0.13 2.26 22.71
N ALA A 422 -0.40 3.58 22.70
CA ALA A 422 -1.69 4.16 23.05
C ALA A 422 -2.06 5.21 22.01
N ILE A 423 -3.31 5.25 21.61
CA ILE A 423 -3.83 6.20 20.62
C ILE A 423 -4.95 7.00 21.28
N LEU A 424 -4.64 8.21 21.71
CA LEU A 424 -5.61 9.12 22.31
C LEU A 424 -6.19 10.02 21.22
N VAL A 425 -7.51 10.01 21.05
CA VAL A 425 -8.23 10.87 20.11
C VAL A 425 -9.10 11.87 20.85
N THR A 426 -9.36 13.04 20.24
CA THR A 426 -10.26 14.03 20.83
C THR A 426 -11.66 13.45 21.00
N ASN A 427 -12.20 13.57 22.21
CA ASN A 427 -13.55 13.15 22.54
C ASN A 427 -14.51 14.30 22.23
N SER A 428 -15.12 14.29 21.04
CA SER A 428 -16.13 15.25 20.61
C SER A 428 -17.53 14.64 20.68
N SER A 429 -18.57 15.49 20.77
CA SER A 429 -19.97 15.06 20.82
C SER A 429 -20.44 14.21 19.65
N SER A 430 -19.71 14.21 18.53
CA SER A 430 -19.96 13.35 17.36
C SER A 430 -19.46 11.91 17.53
N ASN A 431 -18.63 11.63 18.54
CA ASN A 431 -18.03 10.32 18.80
C ASN A 431 -18.75 9.53 19.91
N SER A 432 -19.89 9.99 20.42
CA SER A 432 -20.61 9.37 21.55
C SER A 432 -21.21 7.98 21.29
N SER A 433 -21.04 7.41 20.09
CA SER A 433 -21.48 6.03 19.76
C SER A 433 -20.46 4.93 20.11
N LEU A 434 -19.32 5.27 20.70
CA LEU A 434 -18.25 4.29 20.99
C LEU A 434 -18.57 3.36 22.18
N SER A 435 -19.46 3.76 23.09
CA SER A 435 -19.71 2.97 24.31
C SER A 435 -20.90 2.00 24.21
N SER A 436 -21.71 2.03 23.13
CA SER A 436 -22.96 1.24 23.08
C SER A 436 -23.02 0.17 21.98
N GLN A 437 -21.98 -0.03 21.15
CA GLN A 437 -22.02 -0.98 20.05
C GLN A 437 -21.10 -2.21 20.17
N VAL A 438 -20.52 -2.47 21.34
CA VAL A 438 -19.76 -3.72 21.58
C VAL A 438 -20.69 -4.94 21.78
N GLY A 439 -21.97 -4.77 21.75
CA GLY A 439 -22.89 -5.82 22.17
C GLY A 439 -24.10 -6.16 21.30
N LYS A 440 -24.23 -5.65 20.07
CA LYS A 440 -25.38 -6.07 19.20
C LYS A 440 -25.14 -5.69 17.76
N THR A 441 -24.71 -6.60 16.90
CA THR A 441 -25.13 -6.66 15.50
C THR A 441 -24.79 -8.02 14.89
N ILE A 442 -25.63 -9.00 15.17
CA ILE A 442 -26.01 -10.03 14.21
C ILE A 442 -27.52 -9.85 14.06
N THR A 443 -27.98 -9.65 12.84
CA THR A 443 -29.33 -9.55 12.28
C THR A 443 -29.85 -8.13 11.99
N LYS A 444 -29.84 -7.76 10.73
CA LYS A 444 -30.91 -7.46 9.79
C LYS A 444 -30.43 -6.63 8.60
N VAL A 445 -30.49 -7.25 7.43
CA VAL A 445 -30.40 -6.59 6.12
C VAL A 445 -31.69 -5.79 5.91
N GLY A 446 -31.57 -4.50 5.64
CA GLY A 446 -32.67 -3.63 5.24
C GLY A 446 -32.19 -2.59 4.22
N ARG A 447 -32.85 -2.58 3.06
CA ARG A 447 -32.61 -1.68 1.92
C ARG A 447 -32.74 -0.21 2.28
N GLY A 448 -31.83 0.62 1.77
CA GLY A 448 -31.95 2.08 1.79
C GLY A 448 -30.89 2.71 0.88
N SER A 449 -31.31 3.14 -0.31
CA SER A 449 -30.51 3.87 -1.28
C SER A 449 -30.22 5.28 -0.79
N VAL A 450 -28.94 5.66 -0.69
CA VAL A 450 -28.52 7.07 -0.67
C VAL A 450 -27.27 7.21 -1.55
N GLN A 451 -27.47 7.84 -2.71
CA GLN A 451 -26.37 8.38 -3.50
C GLN A 451 -25.63 9.45 -2.69
N ARG A 452 -24.37 9.19 -2.36
CA ARG A 452 -23.42 10.21 -1.98
C ARG A 452 -22.24 10.16 -2.93
N ARG A 453 -21.97 11.28 -3.59
CA ARG A 453 -20.74 11.53 -4.35
C ARG A 453 -19.57 11.28 -3.40
N ALA A 454 -18.80 10.24 -3.66
CA ALA A 454 -17.54 9.97 -2.98
C ALA A 454 -16.52 11.01 -3.46
N ASN A 455 -16.20 11.95 -2.62
CA ASN A 455 -14.98 12.75 -2.77
C ASN A 455 -13.80 11.83 -2.45
N LEU A 456 -12.92 11.64 -3.41
CA LEU A 456 -11.74 10.77 -3.37
C LEU A 456 -10.63 11.22 -2.40
N THR A 457 -10.94 12.06 -1.44
CA THR A 457 -10.01 12.53 -0.40
C THR A 457 -9.82 11.57 0.79
N ASN A 458 -10.52 10.44 0.81
CA ASN A 458 -10.41 9.43 1.86
C ASN A 458 -9.95 8.07 1.32
N ARG A 459 -8.80 8.05 0.66
CA ARG A 459 -8.09 6.80 0.35
C ARG A 459 -7.28 6.42 1.56
N SER A 460 -7.70 5.48 2.34
CA SER A 460 -7.02 5.21 3.60
C SER A 460 -6.56 3.78 3.83
N LEU A 461 -6.73 2.87 2.87
CA LEU A 461 -6.24 1.50 3.08
C LEU A 461 -6.11 0.67 1.80
N LEU A 462 -4.90 0.16 1.59
CA LEU A 462 -4.55 -0.76 0.51
C LEU A 462 -4.29 -2.16 1.08
N ILE A 463 -4.90 -3.19 0.48
CA ILE A 463 -4.42 -4.58 0.58
C ILE A 463 -3.78 -4.96 -0.74
N LYS A 464 -2.62 -5.57 -0.64
CA LYS A 464 -1.82 -6.06 -1.75
C LYS A 464 -2.03 -7.56 -1.93
#